data_beb389d0c8ea799190124a7a7753999a
#
_entry.id   beb389d0c8ea799190124a7a7753999a
#
_cell.length_a   1.000
_cell.length_b   1.000
_cell.length_c   1.000
_cell.angle_alpha   90.00
_cell.angle_beta   90.00
_cell.angle_gamma   90.00
#
_symmetry.space_group_name_H-M   'P 1'
#
loop_
_entity.id
_entity.type
_entity.pdbx_description
1 polymer ?
#
loop_
_entity_poly.entity_id
_entity_poly.type
_entity_poly.pdbx_seq_one_letter_code
_entity_poly.pdbx_strand_id
1 'polypeptide(L)'
;AAGSIGRILSVRSVVGERLTTMHTYENYKDTYMARKDMGGGVLLNQMVHELDYLYYLFGKPKSVYALGGINGNLGIDVEDNLDAIYRYETAQGTFPVSVHADFYQYPPSRFVKVVGEKGHIIVDLLKAEVTQAVGDEVTVIPYPDFARNDMFIEELKLFIDCIREDTEPAIPLADGVVSLKMALAARKSMETGGVIDEFTGTV
;
A
#
# COMPACT_ATOMS: atom_id res chain seq x y z
N ALA A 1 -6.67 -19.20 -5.23
CA ALA A 1 -7.63 -18.83 -6.29
C ALA A 1 -6.94 -18.32 -7.58
N ALA A 2 -5.79 -18.92 -7.95
CA ALA A 2 -5.09 -18.53 -9.18
C ALA A 2 -6.02 -18.71 -10.40
N GLY A 3 -6.33 -17.60 -11.08
CA GLY A 3 -7.12 -17.59 -12.30
C GLY A 3 -8.64 -17.53 -12.14
N SER A 4 -9.20 -17.49 -10.91
CA SER A 4 -10.65 -17.48 -10.70
C SER A 4 -11.36 -16.28 -11.34
N ILE A 5 -10.75 -15.09 -11.29
CA ILE A 5 -11.30 -13.86 -11.86
C ILE A 5 -10.81 -13.58 -13.30
N GLY A 6 -10.02 -14.48 -13.90
CA GLY A 6 -9.44 -14.27 -15.23
C GLY A 6 -8.28 -13.27 -15.24
N ARG A 7 -8.00 -12.68 -16.42
CA ARG A 7 -6.96 -11.65 -16.59
C ARG A 7 -7.33 -10.40 -15.77
N ILE A 8 -6.34 -9.81 -15.09
CA ILE A 8 -6.51 -8.60 -14.30
C ILE A 8 -6.72 -7.39 -15.24
N LEU A 9 -7.72 -6.59 -14.93
CA LEU A 9 -8.11 -5.39 -15.69
C LEU A 9 -7.77 -4.11 -14.94
N SER A 10 -7.90 -4.10 -13.61
CA SER A 10 -7.54 -2.97 -12.76
C SER A 10 -7.40 -3.40 -11.30
N VAL A 11 -6.64 -2.61 -10.53
CA VAL A 11 -6.51 -2.78 -9.08
C VAL A 11 -6.73 -1.42 -8.41
N ARG A 12 -7.38 -1.42 -7.26
CA ARG A 12 -7.51 -0.25 -6.39
C ARG A 12 -7.11 -0.62 -4.98
N SER A 13 -6.17 0.12 -4.41
CA SER A 13 -5.80 0.07 -2.99
C SER A 13 -6.16 1.39 -2.32
N VAL A 14 -6.72 1.31 -1.14
CA VAL A 14 -7.10 2.49 -0.33
C VAL A 14 -6.61 2.26 1.09
N VAL A 15 -5.96 3.27 1.65
CA VAL A 15 -5.65 3.37 3.07
C VAL A 15 -5.95 4.79 3.54
N GLY A 16 -6.79 4.92 4.56
CA GLY A 16 -7.10 6.21 5.13
C GLY A 16 -7.46 6.07 6.60
N GLU A 17 -6.83 6.89 7.43
CA GLU A 17 -7.07 6.93 8.86
C GLU A 17 -6.82 8.34 9.38
N ARG A 18 -7.69 8.81 10.28
CA ARG A 18 -7.57 10.14 10.83
C ARG A 18 -6.36 10.27 11.74
N LEU A 19 -5.36 11.07 11.34
CA LEU A 19 -4.11 11.26 12.06
C LEU A 19 -4.33 11.68 13.53
N THR A 20 -5.29 12.54 13.79
CA THR A 20 -5.59 13.04 15.15
C THR A 20 -6.12 11.98 16.11
N THR A 21 -6.50 10.79 15.61
CA THR A 21 -7.02 9.67 16.41
C THR A 21 -6.07 8.46 16.44
N MET A 22 -4.95 8.50 15.74
CA MET A 22 -3.97 7.40 15.73
C MET A 22 -3.21 7.43 17.04
N HIS A 23 -2.35 7.86 17.51
CA HIS A 23 -1.61 7.79 18.76
C HIS A 23 -2.14 8.79 19.82
N THR A 24 -3.31 8.49 20.41
CA THR A 24 -4.00 9.41 21.34
C THR A 24 -3.24 9.72 22.64
N TYR A 25 -2.14 9.02 22.93
CA TYR A 25 -1.27 9.25 24.09
C TYR A 25 -0.23 10.36 23.86
N GLU A 26 -0.12 10.90 22.65
CA GLU A 26 0.82 11.97 22.29
C GLU A 26 0.15 12.97 21.33
N ASN A 27 0.73 14.15 21.20
CA ASN A 27 0.26 15.12 20.21
C ASN A 27 0.74 14.69 18.81
N TYR A 28 -0.18 14.44 17.88
CA TYR A 28 0.13 13.99 16.53
C TYR A 28 1.13 14.89 15.78
N LYS A 29 1.17 16.21 16.09
CA LYS A 29 2.10 17.17 15.47
C LYS A 29 3.56 16.94 15.86
N ASP A 30 3.79 16.28 16.99
CA ASP A 30 5.12 16.01 17.51
C ASP A 30 5.65 14.65 17.03
N THR A 31 4.79 13.84 16.38
CA THR A 31 5.15 12.54 15.82
C THR A 31 5.91 12.68 14.51
N TYR A 32 6.70 11.67 14.16
CA TYR A 32 7.40 11.62 12.87
C TYR A 32 6.43 11.72 11.68
N MET A 33 5.21 11.19 11.80
CA MET A 33 4.19 11.18 10.74
C MET A 33 3.82 12.58 10.25
N ALA A 34 3.86 13.56 11.15
CA ALA A 34 3.44 14.94 10.88
C ALA A 34 4.60 15.87 10.48
N ARG A 35 5.85 15.38 10.47
CA ARG A 35 7.04 16.22 10.38
C ARG A 35 7.92 15.87 9.18
N LYS A 36 8.21 16.86 8.35
CA LYS A 36 9.09 16.72 7.16
C LYS A 36 10.53 16.38 7.53
N ASP A 37 11.07 17.00 8.58
CA ASP A 37 12.42 16.76 9.06
C ASP A 37 12.64 15.36 9.64
N MET A 38 11.56 14.64 9.93
CA MET A 38 11.58 13.24 10.39
C MET A 38 11.16 12.24 9.29
N GLY A 39 10.98 12.69 8.06
CA GLY A 39 10.59 11.83 6.93
C GLY A 39 9.12 11.45 6.92
N GLY A 40 8.25 12.27 7.52
CA GLY A 40 6.82 12.04 7.62
C GLY A 40 6.06 12.18 6.30
N GLY A 41 4.74 12.20 6.43
CA GLY A 41 3.78 12.25 5.33
C GLY A 41 3.04 10.94 5.11
N VAL A 42 1.85 11.04 4.55
CA VAL A 42 0.97 9.87 4.33
C VAL A 42 1.60 8.86 3.37
N LEU A 43 2.44 9.32 2.46
CA LEU A 43 3.13 8.47 1.49
C LEU A 43 4.10 7.49 2.15
N LEU A 44 5.02 7.98 2.98
CA LEU A 44 6.03 7.13 3.62
C LEU A 44 5.52 6.47 4.91
N ASN A 45 4.42 6.99 5.49
CA ASN A 45 3.84 6.39 6.68
C ASN A 45 2.81 5.28 6.36
N GLN A 46 1.90 5.53 5.42
CA GLN A 46 0.81 4.60 5.11
C GLN A 46 0.95 3.96 3.73
N MET A 47 1.06 4.77 2.66
CA MET A 47 1.04 4.25 1.29
C MET A 47 2.19 3.30 0.99
N VAL A 48 3.36 3.45 1.61
CA VAL A 48 4.50 2.54 1.41
C VAL A 48 4.13 1.08 1.72
N HIS A 49 3.30 0.82 2.70
CA HIS A 49 2.83 -0.53 3.03
C HIS A 49 1.91 -1.11 1.95
N GLU A 50 1.09 -0.24 1.34
CA GLU A 50 0.23 -0.62 0.23
C GLU A 50 1.07 -0.95 -1.01
N LEU A 51 2.12 -0.18 -1.26
CA LEU A 51 3.04 -0.41 -2.37
C LEU A 51 3.84 -1.70 -2.20
N ASP A 52 4.18 -2.06 -0.97
CA ASP A 52 4.92 -3.26 -0.65
C ASP A 52 4.14 -4.53 -1.02
N TYR A 53 2.90 -4.69 -0.54
CA TYR A 53 2.11 -5.86 -0.93
C TYR A 53 1.68 -5.83 -2.41
N LEU A 54 1.51 -4.65 -3.01
CA LEU A 54 1.25 -4.55 -4.45
C LEU A 54 2.46 -4.99 -5.27
N TYR A 55 3.68 -4.66 -4.82
CA TYR A 55 4.92 -5.19 -5.40
C TYR A 55 5.00 -6.71 -5.25
N TYR A 56 4.71 -7.25 -4.07
CA TYR A 56 4.67 -8.68 -3.82
C TYR A 56 3.69 -9.42 -4.75
N LEU A 57 2.50 -8.84 -4.97
CA LEU A 57 1.43 -9.46 -5.77
C LEU A 57 1.63 -9.34 -7.28
N PHE A 58 2.15 -8.21 -7.76
CA PHE A 58 2.15 -7.84 -9.18
C PHE A 58 3.52 -7.51 -9.75
N GLY A 59 4.56 -7.50 -8.92
CA GLY A 59 5.90 -7.10 -9.31
C GLY A 59 6.07 -5.58 -9.46
N LYS A 60 7.09 -5.17 -10.19
CA LYS A 60 7.48 -3.76 -10.34
C LYS A 60 6.63 -3.08 -11.43
N PRO A 61 6.03 -1.91 -11.16
CA PRO A 61 5.33 -1.13 -12.17
C PRO A 61 6.29 -0.50 -13.18
N LYS A 62 5.76 0.02 -14.30
CA LYS A 62 6.52 0.71 -15.35
C LYS A 62 6.57 2.21 -15.16
N SER A 63 5.46 2.80 -14.69
CA SER A 63 5.35 4.24 -14.49
C SER A 63 4.37 4.58 -13.39
N VAL A 64 4.44 5.82 -12.89
CA VAL A 64 3.50 6.39 -11.94
C VAL A 64 3.19 7.84 -12.28
N TYR A 65 1.92 8.20 -12.10
CA TYR A 65 1.45 9.58 -11.98
C TYR A 65 0.79 9.75 -10.63
N ALA A 66 1.13 10.81 -9.90
CA ALA A 66 0.59 11.07 -8.59
C ALA A 66 0.17 12.53 -8.42
N LEU A 67 -0.90 12.73 -7.67
CA LEU A 67 -1.46 14.03 -7.30
C LEU A 67 -1.80 14.02 -5.81
N GLY A 68 -1.44 15.08 -5.11
CA GLY A 68 -1.69 15.21 -3.69
C GLY A 68 -0.96 16.40 -3.09
N GLY A 69 -0.76 16.38 -1.78
CA GLY A 69 -0.04 17.43 -1.06
C GLY A 69 -0.63 17.69 0.31
N ILE A 70 -0.45 18.92 0.78
CA ILE A 70 -1.07 19.43 2.01
C ILE A 70 -2.43 20.02 1.63
N ASN A 71 -3.47 19.19 1.66
CA ASN A 71 -4.81 19.57 1.16
C ASN A 71 -5.78 19.97 2.27
N GLY A 72 -5.48 19.59 3.49
CA GLY A 72 -6.34 19.82 4.64
C GLY A 72 -5.79 20.82 5.64
N ASN A 73 -6.34 20.78 6.84
CA ASN A 73 -6.05 21.75 7.91
C ASN A 73 -5.44 21.13 9.17
N LEU A 74 -4.68 20.03 9.04
CA LEU A 74 -4.01 19.39 10.16
C LEU A 74 -2.90 20.24 10.77
N GLY A 75 -2.39 21.26 10.02
CA GLY A 75 -1.30 22.13 10.48
C GLY A 75 0.02 21.37 10.60
N ILE A 76 0.28 20.49 9.62
CA ILE A 76 1.51 19.70 9.43
C ILE A 76 2.25 20.20 8.19
N ASP A 77 3.52 19.85 8.04
CA ASP A 77 4.40 20.32 6.95
C ASP A 77 4.73 19.23 5.91
N VAL A 78 3.93 18.16 5.90
CA VAL A 78 4.04 17.00 5.01
C VAL A 78 2.73 16.76 4.27
N GLU A 79 2.78 15.98 3.19
CA GLU A 79 1.58 15.57 2.46
C GLU A 79 0.62 14.78 3.36
N ASP A 80 -0.66 15.16 3.34
CA ASP A 80 -1.74 14.57 4.14
C ASP A 80 -2.76 13.78 3.31
N ASN A 81 -2.61 13.87 1.99
CA ASN A 81 -3.46 13.20 1.01
C ASN A 81 -2.67 12.96 -0.27
N LEU A 82 -2.79 11.76 -0.86
CA LEU A 82 -2.18 11.40 -2.13
C LEU A 82 -2.99 10.35 -2.88
N ASP A 83 -3.19 10.58 -4.17
CA ASP A 83 -3.62 9.60 -5.16
C ASP A 83 -2.50 9.32 -6.14
N ALA A 84 -2.18 8.04 -6.37
CA ALA A 84 -1.17 7.60 -7.33
C ALA A 84 -1.75 6.54 -8.27
N ILE A 85 -1.46 6.63 -9.57
CA ILE A 85 -1.82 5.64 -10.57
C ILE A 85 -0.53 5.04 -11.13
N TYR A 86 -0.32 3.76 -10.84
CA TYR A 86 0.79 2.97 -11.36
C TYR A 86 0.36 2.19 -12.59
N ARG A 87 1.20 2.16 -13.61
CA ARG A 87 1.02 1.33 -14.80
C ARG A 87 1.79 0.03 -14.63
N TYR A 88 1.09 -1.09 -14.66
CA TYR A 88 1.68 -2.43 -14.66
C TYR A 88 1.61 -3.06 -16.04
N GLU A 89 2.67 -3.77 -16.41
CA GLU A 89 2.76 -4.54 -17.64
C GLU A 89 3.13 -5.98 -17.31
N THR A 90 2.33 -6.92 -17.78
CA THR A 90 2.55 -8.35 -17.62
C THR A 90 2.46 -9.05 -18.97
N ALA A 91 2.82 -10.33 -19.03
CA ALA A 91 2.62 -11.14 -20.24
C ALA A 91 1.16 -11.22 -20.67
N GLN A 92 0.20 -10.93 -19.77
CA GLN A 92 -1.24 -10.97 -20.04
C GLN A 92 -1.82 -9.60 -20.43
N GLY A 93 -1.02 -8.54 -20.42
CA GLY A 93 -1.42 -7.18 -20.78
C GLY A 93 -1.05 -6.13 -19.76
N THR A 94 -1.53 -4.91 -20.03
CA THR A 94 -1.31 -3.72 -19.19
C THR A 94 -2.57 -3.44 -18.37
N PHE A 95 -2.39 -3.05 -17.10
CA PHE A 95 -3.49 -2.62 -16.24
C PHE A 95 -3.05 -1.50 -15.27
N PRO A 96 -3.99 -0.58 -14.91
CA PRO A 96 -3.74 0.44 -13.91
C PRO A 96 -3.93 -0.11 -12.50
N VAL A 97 -3.09 0.39 -11.59
CA VAL A 97 -3.23 0.22 -10.14
C VAL A 97 -3.35 1.59 -9.52
N SER A 98 -4.52 1.94 -8.99
CA SER A 98 -4.73 3.18 -8.25
C SER A 98 -4.51 2.94 -6.76
N VAL A 99 -3.73 3.82 -6.13
CA VAL A 99 -3.45 3.79 -4.69
C VAL A 99 -3.82 5.13 -4.10
N HIS A 100 -4.71 5.12 -3.12
CA HIS A 100 -5.11 6.30 -2.36
C HIS A 100 -4.64 6.20 -0.92
N ALA A 101 -4.11 7.29 -0.37
CA ALA A 101 -3.79 7.40 1.04
C ALA A 101 -4.15 8.77 1.59
N ASP A 102 -4.75 8.83 2.79
CA ASP A 102 -5.08 10.09 3.47
C ASP A 102 -5.07 9.99 4.99
N PHE A 103 -4.87 11.14 5.64
CA PHE A 103 -4.90 11.31 7.09
C PHE A 103 -6.25 11.82 7.63
N TYR A 104 -7.36 11.61 6.92
CA TYR A 104 -8.66 12.22 7.25
C TYR A 104 -9.79 11.24 7.51
N GLN A 105 -9.72 10.00 7.00
CA GLN A 105 -10.86 9.08 7.07
C GLN A 105 -11.22 8.69 8.50
N TYR A 106 -12.51 8.82 8.81
CA TYR A 106 -13.10 8.33 10.04
C TYR A 106 -14.57 7.92 9.79
N PRO A 107 -14.93 6.65 9.98
CA PRO A 107 -14.07 5.53 10.39
C PRO A 107 -12.95 5.23 9.35
N PRO A 108 -11.85 4.56 9.77
CA PRO A 108 -10.75 4.25 8.88
C PRO A 108 -11.18 3.28 7.77
N SER A 109 -10.46 3.30 6.66
CA SER A 109 -10.66 2.41 5.53
C SER A 109 -9.33 1.83 5.07
N ARG A 110 -9.24 0.51 4.89
CA ARG A 110 -8.07 -0.14 4.31
C ARG A 110 -8.47 -1.39 3.55
N PHE A 111 -8.40 -1.31 2.22
CA PHE A 111 -8.76 -2.44 1.38
C PHE A 111 -7.98 -2.44 0.06
N VAL A 112 -7.90 -3.61 -0.56
CA VAL A 112 -7.51 -3.75 -1.95
C VAL A 112 -8.61 -4.47 -2.75
N LYS A 113 -8.95 -3.93 -3.92
CA LYS A 113 -9.88 -4.53 -4.87
C LYS A 113 -9.16 -4.84 -6.18
N VAL A 114 -9.22 -6.10 -6.60
CA VAL A 114 -8.69 -6.58 -7.88
C VAL A 114 -9.86 -6.94 -8.77
N VAL A 115 -9.94 -6.33 -9.95
CA VAL A 115 -10.97 -6.60 -10.95
C VAL A 115 -10.35 -7.37 -12.10
N GLY A 116 -10.97 -8.47 -12.46
CA GLY A 116 -10.61 -9.31 -13.58
C GLY A 116 -11.75 -9.49 -14.57
N GLU A 117 -11.51 -10.19 -15.67
CA GLU A 117 -12.50 -10.39 -16.75
C GLU A 117 -13.74 -11.17 -16.30
N LYS A 118 -13.61 -12.02 -15.29
CA LYS A 118 -14.69 -12.93 -14.85
C LYS A 118 -15.29 -12.56 -13.49
N GLY A 119 -14.72 -11.52 -12.83
CA GLY A 119 -15.16 -11.14 -11.50
C GLY A 119 -14.18 -10.23 -10.78
N HIS A 120 -14.31 -10.14 -9.46
CA HIS A 120 -13.41 -9.34 -8.66
C HIS A 120 -13.14 -9.97 -7.28
N ILE A 121 -12.05 -9.55 -6.66
CA ILE A 121 -11.70 -9.89 -5.29
C ILE A 121 -11.54 -8.58 -4.51
N ILE A 122 -12.11 -8.51 -3.31
CA ILE A 122 -11.87 -7.44 -2.33
C ILE A 122 -11.26 -8.05 -1.09
N VAL A 123 -10.15 -7.51 -0.64
CA VAL A 123 -9.55 -7.82 0.67
C VAL A 123 -9.77 -6.59 1.55
N ASP A 124 -10.62 -6.72 2.57
CA ASP A 124 -10.80 -5.72 3.62
C ASP A 124 -9.84 -6.04 4.77
N LEU A 125 -8.77 -5.26 4.88
CA LEU A 125 -7.70 -5.50 5.85
C LEU A 125 -8.11 -5.13 7.29
N LEU A 126 -9.13 -4.28 7.45
CA LEU A 126 -9.62 -3.91 8.78
C LEU A 126 -10.61 -4.93 9.32
N LYS A 127 -11.42 -5.53 8.44
CA LYS A 127 -12.35 -6.60 8.82
C LYS A 127 -11.72 -7.99 8.82
N ALA A 128 -10.50 -8.12 8.30
CA ALA A 128 -9.86 -9.40 8.03
C ALA A 128 -10.79 -10.34 7.22
N GLU A 129 -11.23 -9.85 6.05
CA GLU A 129 -12.22 -10.52 5.22
C GLU A 129 -11.84 -10.44 3.74
N VAL A 130 -12.09 -11.53 3.01
CA VAL A 130 -11.95 -11.58 1.56
C VAL A 130 -13.31 -11.84 0.93
N THR A 131 -13.77 -10.93 0.08
CA THR A 131 -14.93 -11.12 -0.78
C THR A 131 -14.47 -11.48 -2.18
N GLN A 132 -14.96 -12.59 -2.73
CA GLN A 132 -14.74 -12.99 -4.12
C GLN A 132 -16.09 -13.04 -4.84
N ALA A 133 -16.18 -12.36 -5.98
CA ALA A 133 -17.34 -12.44 -6.88
C ALA A 133 -16.87 -12.97 -8.24
N VAL A 134 -17.53 -14.00 -8.76
CA VAL A 134 -17.26 -14.61 -10.07
C VAL A 134 -18.61 -14.92 -10.74
N GLY A 135 -18.89 -14.27 -11.87
CA GLY A 135 -20.23 -14.26 -12.43
C GLY A 135 -21.25 -13.72 -11.43
N ASP A 136 -22.31 -14.48 -11.17
CA ASP A 136 -23.36 -14.11 -10.20
C ASP A 136 -23.09 -14.65 -8.77
N GLU A 137 -22.02 -15.41 -8.59
CA GLU A 137 -21.67 -15.99 -7.30
C GLU A 137 -20.80 -15.05 -6.47
N VAL A 138 -21.18 -14.82 -5.23
CA VAL A 138 -20.42 -14.03 -4.24
C VAL A 138 -20.11 -14.90 -3.04
N THR A 139 -18.83 -15.03 -2.73
CA THR A 139 -18.33 -15.74 -1.57
C THR A 139 -17.60 -14.77 -0.64
N VAL A 140 -17.94 -14.81 0.65
CA VAL A 140 -17.26 -14.06 1.70
C VAL A 140 -16.48 -15.02 2.58
N ILE A 141 -15.20 -14.79 2.76
CA ILE A 141 -14.26 -15.61 3.54
C ILE A 141 -13.73 -14.75 4.69
N PRO A 142 -14.30 -14.89 5.90
CA PRO A 142 -13.80 -14.20 7.07
C PRO A 142 -12.59 -14.92 7.67
N TYR A 143 -11.72 -14.16 8.33
CA TYR A 143 -10.58 -14.64 9.10
C TYR A 143 -10.74 -14.22 10.58
N PRO A 144 -11.69 -14.82 11.31
CA PRO A 144 -12.08 -14.36 12.66
C PRO A 144 -10.97 -14.52 13.70
N ASP A 145 -10.06 -15.46 13.49
CA ASP A 145 -8.94 -15.73 14.41
C ASP A 145 -7.70 -14.87 14.11
N PHE A 146 -7.77 -14.01 13.10
CA PHE A 146 -6.66 -13.14 12.74
C PHE A 146 -6.49 -12.03 13.78
N ALA A 147 -5.38 -12.04 14.51
CA ALA A 147 -4.96 -10.96 15.37
C ALA A 147 -3.82 -10.16 14.73
N ARG A 148 -3.97 -8.83 14.64
CA ARG A 148 -2.96 -7.95 14.02
C ARG A 148 -1.55 -8.17 14.58
N ASN A 149 -1.44 -8.46 15.87
CA ASN A 149 -0.15 -8.69 16.53
C ASN A 149 0.56 -9.96 16.04
N ASP A 150 -0.19 -10.95 15.52
CA ASP A 150 0.39 -12.21 15.03
C ASP A 150 1.33 -11.97 13.85
N MET A 151 1.03 -10.98 13.00
CA MET A 151 1.91 -10.61 11.88
C MET A 151 3.29 -10.19 12.37
N PHE A 152 3.37 -9.35 13.39
CA PHE A 152 4.63 -8.87 13.95
C PHE A 152 5.41 -9.99 14.67
N ILE A 153 4.68 -10.90 15.33
CA ILE A 153 5.29 -12.07 15.98
C ILE A 153 5.88 -13.01 14.93
N GLU A 154 5.14 -13.30 13.86
CA GLU A 154 5.61 -14.16 12.77
C GLU A 154 6.79 -13.53 12.00
N GLU A 155 6.74 -12.24 11.70
CA GLU A 155 7.85 -11.51 11.08
C GLU A 155 9.12 -11.61 11.92
N LEU A 156 9.01 -11.37 13.23
CA LEU A 156 10.15 -11.46 14.15
C LEU A 156 10.70 -12.89 14.27
N LYS A 157 9.83 -13.89 14.33
CA LYS A 157 10.24 -15.31 14.34
C LYS A 157 11.01 -15.67 13.08
N LEU A 158 10.45 -15.36 11.90
CA LEU A 158 11.09 -15.63 10.61
C LEU A 158 12.47 -14.96 10.54
N PHE A 159 12.59 -13.72 10.98
CA PHE A 159 13.87 -13.01 10.99
C PHE A 159 14.89 -13.67 11.93
N ILE A 160 14.48 -14.07 13.15
CA ILE A 160 15.35 -14.77 14.09
C ILE A 160 15.79 -16.14 13.55
N ASP A 161 14.88 -16.86 12.88
CA ASP A 161 15.18 -18.16 12.30
C ASP A 161 16.18 -18.03 11.14
N CYS A 162 16.06 -17.00 10.30
CA CYS A 162 17.08 -16.70 9.28
C CYS A 162 18.47 -16.45 9.87
N ILE A 163 18.56 -15.75 11.01
CA ILE A 163 19.83 -15.53 11.70
C ILE A 163 20.40 -16.86 12.25
N ARG A 164 19.55 -17.73 12.81
CA ARG A 164 19.99 -19.02 13.39
C ARG A 164 20.43 -20.02 12.34
N GLU A 165 19.77 -20.00 11.18
CA GLU A 165 19.98 -20.96 10.10
C GLU A 165 20.94 -20.45 9.01
N ASP A 166 21.42 -19.19 9.14
CA ASP A 166 22.25 -18.50 8.14
C ASP A 166 21.60 -18.50 6.74
N THR A 167 20.31 -18.19 6.70
CA THR A 167 19.49 -18.15 5.47
C THR A 167 19.02 -16.75 5.13
N GLU A 168 18.76 -16.50 3.86
CA GLU A 168 18.15 -15.26 3.40
C GLU A 168 16.68 -15.17 3.84
N PRO A 169 16.21 -13.99 4.26
CA PRO A 169 14.80 -13.79 4.58
C PRO A 169 13.92 -13.93 3.32
N ALA A 170 12.69 -14.39 3.51
CA ALA A 170 11.71 -14.54 2.44
C ALA A 170 11.38 -13.21 1.73
N ILE A 171 11.50 -12.08 2.45
CA ILE A 171 11.40 -10.73 1.91
C ILE A 171 12.75 -10.04 2.21
N PRO A 172 13.70 -10.05 1.26
CA PRO A 172 15.01 -9.47 1.45
C PRO A 172 14.98 -7.93 1.40
N LEU A 173 16.03 -7.29 1.89
CA LEU A 173 16.19 -5.83 1.85
C LEU A 173 16.00 -5.25 0.43
N ALA A 174 16.37 -5.99 -0.60
CA ALA A 174 16.21 -5.58 -1.99
C ALA A 174 14.74 -5.32 -2.37
N ASP A 175 13.79 -6.08 -1.82
CA ASP A 175 12.36 -5.90 -2.06
C ASP A 175 11.84 -4.64 -1.36
N GLY A 176 12.25 -4.40 -0.11
CA GLY A 176 11.93 -3.16 0.60
C GLY A 176 12.46 -1.90 -0.12
N VAL A 177 13.64 -2.00 -0.74
CA VAL A 177 14.18 -0.93 -1.59
C VAL A 177 13.29 -0.66 -2.81
N VAL A 178 12.66 -1.68 -3.40
CA VAL A 178 11.73 -1.48 -4.54
C VAL A 178 10.48 -0.72 -4.06
N SER A 179 9.88 -1.13 -2.95
CA SER A 179 8.70 -0.48 -2.38
C SER A 179 8.96 0.99 -2.04
N LEU A 180 10.13 1.29 -1.46
CA LEU A 180 10.56 2.66 -1.21
C LEU A 180 10.77 3.45 -2.51
N LYS A 181 11.38 2.87 -3.53
CA LYS A 181 11.55 3.52 -4.85
C LYS A 181 10.21 3.83 -5.51
N MET A 182 9.21 2.96 -5.37
CA MET A 182 7.86 3.24 -5.85
C MET A 182 7.25 4.44 -5.14
N ALA A 183 7.39 4.54 -3.81
CA ALA A 183 6.94 5.68 -3.03
C ALA A 183 7.66 6.98 -3.44
N LEU A 184 8.98 6.97 -3.54
CA LEU A 184 9.77 8.15 -3.94
C LEU A 184 9.46 8.61 -5.37
N ALA A 185 9.15 7.69 -6.29
CA ALA A 185 8.71 8.03 -7.63
C ALA A 185 7.32 8.70 -7.62
N ALA A 186 6.39 8.25 -6.77
CA ALA A 186 5.10 8.92 -6.58
C ALA A 186 5.29 10.33 -6.01
N ARG A 187 6.18 10.52 -5.01
CA ARG A 187 6.54 11.85 -4.49
C ARG A 187 7.08 12.75 -5.59
N LYS A 188 8.04 12.26 -6.38
CA LYS A 188 8.60 13.03 -7.50
C LYS A 188 7.54 13.41 -8.53
N SER A 189 6.62 12.49 -8.84
CA SER A 189 5.49 12.77 -9.74
C SER A 189 4.59 13.86 -9.18
N MET A 190 4.23 13.80 -7.91
CA MET A 190 3.43 14.83 -7.22
C MET A 190 4.12 16.21 -7.25
N GLU A 191 5.43 16.25 -6.98
CA GLU A 191 6.21 17.49 -6.96
C GLU A 191 6.40 18.13 -8.35
N THR A 192 6.57 17.30 -9.38
CA THR A 192 6.84 17.77 -10.75
C THR A 192 5.59 17.91 -11.61
N GLY A 193 4.46 17.32 -11.20
CA GLY A 193 3.23 17.26 -11.99
C GLY A 193 3.33 16.36 -13.22
N GLY A 194 4.37 15.52 -13.33
CA GLY A 194 4.65 14.68 -14.48
C GLY A 194 4.58 13.17 -14.18
N VAL A 195 4.53 12.37 -15.24
CA VAL A 195 4.69 10.91 -15.16
C VAL A 195 6.17 10.58 -14.89
N ILE A 196 6.41 9.62 -14.01
CA ILE A 196 7.73 9.06 -13.74
C ILE A 196 7.76 7.64 -14.31
N ASP A 197 8.58 7.42 -15.33
CA ASP A 197 8.71 6.14 -16.05
C ASP A 197 9.83 5.23 -15.52
N GLU A 198 10.73 5.75 -14.71
CA GLU A 198 11.85 5.00 -14.16
C GLU A 198 11.87 5.08 -12.63
N PHE A 199 11.86 3.90 -12.00
CA PHE A 199 12.07 3.74 -10.55
C PHE A 199 13.58 3.59 -10.24
N THR A 200 14.40 4.43 -10.86
CA THR A 200 15.88 4.37 -10.87
C THR A 200 16.51 5.43 -9.97
N GLY A 201 15.92 5.78 -8.86
CA GLY A 201 16.61 6.64 -7.87
C GLY A 201 17.65 5.84 -7.08
N THR A 202 18.85 6.40 -6.84
CA THR A 202 19.70 6.02 -5.69
C THR A 202 18.94 6.39 -4.43
N VAL A 203 18.71 5.41 -3.55
CA VAL A 203 18.24 5.64 -2.18
C VAL A 203 19.37 6.22 -1.36
#